data_03727c4cc0a9effae8d17985cfb828c7
#
_entry.id   03727c4cc0a9effae8d17985cfb828c7
#
_cell.length_a   1.000
_cell.length_b   1.000
_cell.length_c   1.000
_cell.angle_alpha   90.00
_cell.angle_beta   90.00
_cell.angle_gamma   90.00
#
_symmetry.space_group_name_H-M   'P 1'
#
loop_
_entity.id
_entity.type
_entity.pdbx_description
1 polymer ?
#
loop_
_entity_poly.entity_id
_entity_poly.type
_entity_poly.pdbx_seq_one_letter_code
_entity_poly.pdbx_strand_id
1 'polypeptide(L)' 'MRPNKLRELLKADKPTLATHIHTTWPSVIEAIGHTGLYDYVEFVGEYGPYDLHDLDNMCRAAELYDMSMMIKVDRNHGVF' A
#
# COMPACT_ATOMS: atom_id res chain seq x y z
N MET A 1 4.77 -15.00 10.00
CA MET A 1 4.35 -14.03 8.98
C MET A 1 2.97 -13.48 9.32
N ARG A 2 2.82 -12.18 9.24
CA ARG A 2 1.52 -11.57 9.52
C ARG A 2 0.53 -11.89 8.41
N PRO A 3 -0.75 -12.13 8.74
CA PRO A 3 -1.76 -12.33 7.71
C PRO A 3 -1.97 -11.04 6.91
N ASN A 4 -2.30 -11.18 5.65
CA ASN A 4 -2.64 -10.05 4.81
C ASN A 4 -4.08 -9.61 5.11
N LYS A 5 -4.22 -8.44 5.73
CA LYS A 5 -5.50 -7.91 6.18
C LYS A 5 -6.49 -7.75 5.02
N LEU A 6 -6.01 -7.22 3.89
CA LEU A 6 -6.88 -7.01 2.73
C LEU A 6 -7.43 -8.35 2.21
N ARG A 7 -6.57 -9.36 2.11
CA ARG A 7 -6.99 -10.69 1.68
C ARG A 7 -8.04 -11.27 2.61
N GLU A 8 -7.84 -11.12 3.92
CA GLU A 8 -8.79 -11.62 4.91
C GLU A 8 -10.15 -10.93 4.77
N LEU A 9 -10.17 -9.63 4.59
CA LEU A 9 -11.41 -8.88 4.40
C LEU A 9 -12.12 -9.26 3.12
N LEU A 10 -11.39 -9.46 2.02
CA LEU A 10 -11.96 -9.88 0.75
C LEU A 10 -12.57 -11.27 0.84
N LYS A 11 -11.91 -12.20 1.52
CA LYS A 11 -12.45 -13.54 1.73
C LYS A 11 -13.73 -13.53 2.56
N ALA A 12 -13.81 -12.62 3.53
CA ALA A 12 -14.98 -12.48 4.39
C ALA A 12 -16.10 -11.66 3.75
N ASP A 13 -15.90 -11.18 2.53
CA ASP A 13 -16.84 -10.33 1.79
C ASP A 13 -17.21 -9.08 2.58
N LYS A 14 -16.23 -8.49 3.27
CA LYS A 14 -16.41 -7.25 4.03
C LYS A 14 -15.99 -6.06 3.21
N PRO A 15 -16.66 -4.90 3.39
CA PRO A 15 -16.22 -3.69 2.71
C PRO A 15 -14.85 -3.26 3.20
N THR A 16 -14.06 -2.66 2.29
CA THR A 16 -12.74 -2.15 2.59
C THR A 16 -12.67 -0.67 2.26
N LEU A 17 -11.82 0.07 2.99
CA LEU A 17 -11.59 1.48 2.72
C LEU A 17 -10.10 1.67 2.42
N ALA A 18 -9.82 2.38 1.34
CA ALA A 18 -8.45 2.61 0.89
C ALA A 18 -8.26 4.03 0.40
N THR A 19 -7.01 4.44 0.32
CA THR A 19 -6.63 5.68 -0.32
C THR A 19 -5.45 5.44 -1.26
N HIS A 20 -5.27 6.33 -2.23
CA HIS A 20 -4.18 6.26 -3.19
C HIS A 20 -3.08 7.22 -2.80
N ILE A 21 -1.83 6.84 -3.06
CA ILE A 21 -0.68 7.73 -2.89
C ILE A 21 0.19 7.69 -4.13
N HIS A 22 0.87 8.80 -4.41
CA HIS A 22 1.80 8.92 -5.54
C HIS A 22 3.23 9.17 -5.08
N THR A 23 3.46 9.14 -3.79
CA THR A 23 4.78 9.33 -3.20
C THR A 23 5.28 8.02 -2.60
N THR A 24 6.60 7.88 -2.54
CA THR A 24 7.23 6.70 -1.93
C THR A 24 7.65 6.95 -0.48
N TRP A 25 7.33 8.07 0.10
CA TRP A 25 7.76 8.41 1.45
C TRP A 25 6.99 7.60 2.49
N PRO A 26 7.69 6.78 3.29
CA PRO A 26 7.02 5.99 4.33
C PRO A 26 6.28 6.83 5.36
N SER A 27 6.76 8.05 5.64
CA SER A 27 6.11 8.95 6.59
C SER A 27 4.69 9.32 6.17
N VAL A 28 4.41 9.36 4.87
CA VAL A 28 3.04 9.61 4.38
C VAL A 28 2.14 8.43 4.72
N ILE A 29 2.63 7.21 4.58
CA ILE A 29 1.88 6.00 4.94
C ILE A 29 1.63 5.96 6.45
N GLU A 30 2.62 6.34 7.24
CA GLU A 30 2.45 6.42 8.69
C GLU A 30 1.39 7.45 9.08
N ALA A 31 1.37 8.61 8.41
CA ALA A 31 0.36 9.63 8.66
C ALA A 31 -1.05 9.10 8.35
N ILE A 32 -1.20 8.38 7.23
CA ILE A 32 -2.45 7.75 6.86
C ILE A 32 -2.85 6.70 7.90
N GLY A 33 -1.89 5.90 8.35
CA GLY A 33 -2.12 4.87 9.35
C GLY A 33 -2.57 5.41 10.69
N HIS A 34 -2.07 6.58 11.08
CA HIS A 34 -2.48 7.22 12.33
C HIS A 34 -3.96 7.55 12.38
N THR A 35 -4.61 7.70 11.23
CA THR A 35 -6.05 7.95 11.20
C THR A 35 -6.86 6.75 11.68
N GLY A 36 -6.33 5.55 11.52
CA GLY A 36 -7.03 4.31 11.84
C GLY A 36 -8.21 4.00 10.93
N LEU A 37 -8.38 4.74 9.84
CA LEU A 37 -9.57 4.66 8.99
C LEU A 37 -9.43 3.73 7.79
N TYR A 38 -8.21 3.42 7.36
CA TYR A 38 -7.97 2.73 6.09
C TYR A 38 -7.51 1.29 6.29
N ASP A 39 -8.03 0.40 5.47
CA ASP A 39 -7.62 -1.01 5.46
C ASP A 39 -6.40 -1.23 4.59
N TYR A 40 -6.24 -0.44 3.54
CA TYR A 40 -5.06 -0.53 2.70
C TYR A 40 -4.76 0.80 2.00
N VAL A 41 -3.53 0.89 1.50
CA VAL A 41 -3.04 2.03 0.74
C VAL A 41 -2.61 1.52 -0.62
N GLU A 42 -3.02 2.18 -1.70
CA GLU A 42 -2.59 1.84 -3.05
C GLU A 42 -1.55 2.86 -3.52
N PHE A 43 -0.33 2.38 -3.76
CA PHE A 43 0.69 3.20 -4.42
C PHE A 43 0.50 3.11 -5.92
N VAL A 44 0.31 4.27 -6.57
CA VAL A 44 0.10 4.34 -8.01
C VAL A 44 1.45 4.57 -8.68
N GLY A 45 2.13 3.50 -9.03
CA GLY A 45 3.49 3.52 -9.56
C GLY A 45 3.61 4.10 -10.97
N GLU A 46 2.48 4.31 -11.65
CA GLU A 46 2.48 4.89 -12.99
C GLU A 46 2.97 6.34 -13.03
N TYR A 47 2.86 7.06 -11.91
CA TYR A 47 3.02 8.50 -11.88
C TYR A 47 4.28 8.99 -11.21
N GLY A 48 5.17 8.09 -10.82
CA GLY A 48 6.40 8.51 -10.19
C GLY A 48 7.45 7.41 -10.15
N PRO A 49 8.71 7.77 -10.00
CA PRO A 49 9.77 6.78 -9.90
C PRO A 49 9.71 6.05 -8.56
N TYR A 50 10.08 4.78 -8.58
CA TYR A 50 10.21 3.98 -7.37
C TYR A 50 11.17 2.82 -7.64
N ASP A 51 11.71 2.27 -6.56
CA ASP A 51 12.55 1.07 -6.63
C ASP A 51 12.10 0.05 -5.56
N LEU A 52 12.78 -1.07 -5.50
CA LEU A 52 12.43 -2.12 -4.55
C LEU A 52 12.62 -1.69 -3.08
N HIS A 53 13.58 -0.82 -2.81
CA HIS A 53 13.77 -0.28 -1.46
C HIS A 53 12.59 0.59 -1.06
N ASP A 54 12.09 1.39 -1.99
CA ASP A 54 10.91 2.22 -1.75
C ASP A 54 9.71 1.34 -1.39
N LEU A 55 9.47 0.29 -2.16
CA LEU A 55 8.37 -0.62 -1.92
C LEU A 55 8.48 -1.31 -0.57
N ASP A 56 9.69 -1.75 -0.23
CA ASP A 56 9.95 -2.42 1.04
C ASP A 56 9.66 -1.49 2.23
N ASN A 57 10.14 -0.25 2.15
CA ASN A 57 9.93 0.72 3.21
C ASN A 57 8.45 1.09 3.37
N MET A 58 7.73 1.22 2.25
CA MET A 58 6.30 1.49 2.30
C MET A 58 5.53 0.35 2.96
N CYS A 59 5.89 -0.89 2.63
CA CYS A 59 5.26 -2.07 3.23
C CYS A 59 5.51 -2.13 4.74
N ARG A 60 6.71 -1.82 5.17
CA ARG A 60 7.03 -1.79 6.61
C ARG A 60 6.21 -0.74 7.35
N ALA A 61 6.07 0.44 6.76
CA ALA A 61 5.28 1.51 7.35
C ALA A 61 3.82 1.09 7.48
N ALA A 62 3.27 0.47 6.44
CA ALA A 62 1.89 -0.01 6.46
C ALA A 62 1.68 -1.07 7.54
N GLU A 63 2.63 -1.99 7.70
CA GLU A 63 2.53 -3.04 8.72
C GLU A 63 2.42 -2.50 10.13
N LEU A 64 3.07 -1.38 10.42
CA LEU A 64 3.02 -0.77 11.75
C LEU A 64 1.61 -0.39 12.16
N TYR A 65 0.73 -0.16 11.19
CA TYR A 65 -0.64 0.29 11.42
C TYR A 65 -1.69 -0.72 10.96
N ASP A 66 -1.27 -1.97 10.76
CA ASP A 66 -2.16 -3.04 10.32
C ASP A 66 -2.90 -2.69 9.01
N MET A 67 -2.17 -2.07 8.09
CA MET A 67 -2.66 -1.80 6.75
C MET A 67 -1.92 -2.67 5.74
N SER A 68 -2.60 -3.01 4.65
CA SER A 68 -1.97 -3.68 3.52
C SER A 68 -1.50 -2.66 2.49
N MET A 69 -0.49 -3.02 1.72
CA MET A 69 -0.05 -2.22 0.56
C MET A 69 -0.51 -2.89 -0.71
N MET A 70 -1.02 -2.08 -1.62
CA MET A 70 -1.33 -2.50 -2.99
C MET A 70 -0.54 -1.60 -3.92
N ILE A 71 0.04 -2.18 -4.96
CA ILE A 71 0.87 -1.43 -5.90
C ILE A 71 0.29 -1.58 -7.28
N LYS A 72 -0.03 -0.43 -7.88
CA LYS A 72 -0.50 -0.39 -9.26
C LYS A 72 0.70 -0.14 -10.16
N VAL A 73 1.04 -1.12 -10.97
CA VAL A 73 2.22 -1.08 -11.84
C VAL A 73 1.82 -0.61 -13.23
N ASP A 74 2.63 0.26 -13.81
CA ASP A 74 2.47 0.64 -15.20
C ASP A 74 2.83 -0.55 -16.09
N ARG A 75 1.97 -0.88 -17.04
CA ARG A 75 2.20 -1.97 -17.98
C ARG A 75 3.47 -1.80 -18.79
N ASN A 76 3.84 -0.56 -19.08
CA ASN A 76 5.02 -0.25 -19.87
C ASN A 76 6.32 -0.57 -19.15
N HIS A 77 6.30 -0.65 -17.83
CA HIS A 77 7.49 -0.99 -17.05
C HIS A 77 7.97 -2.40 -17.28
N GLY A 78 7.08 -3.31 -17.61
CA GLY A 78 7.44 -4.69 -17.89
C GLY A 78 8.13 -4.91 -19.23
N VAL A 79 8.23 -3.88 -20.04
CA VAL A 79 8.79 -3.96 -21.38
C VAL A 79 10.30 -3.66 -21.41
N PHE A 80 10.80 -3.09 -20.35
CA PHE A 80 12.21 -2.66 -20.28
C PHE A 80 13.19 -3.78 -20.01
#